data_59292f1c3ef3515e7ea089da3136f567
#
_entry.id   59292f1c3ef3515e7ea089da3136f567
#
_cell.length_a   1.000
_cell.length_b   1.000
_cell.length_c   1.000
_cell.angle_alpha   90.00
_cell.angle_beta   90.00
_cell.angle_gamma   90.00
#
_symmetry.space_group_name_H-M   'P 1'
#
loop_
_entity.id
_entity.type
_entity.pdbx_description
1 polymer ?
#
loop_
_entity_poly.entity_id
_entity_poly.type
_entity_poly.pdbx_seq_one_letter_code
_entity_poly.pdbx_strand_id
1 'polypeptide(L)'
;MKYLLPAIFTFFSVTTQAQPVTFMTYNIRLDVASDGENAWPRRSDYLAAQVRFYAPDVWGIQEGLPHQVAFLQEKFWDYGSLGMGREPDGKGESTHVFFKAERFEAEKSQVFWLSPFPDSVSMGWDAACRRVCTALRLKDKNSGKRFWVFNTHFDHMGEMARVKSAELILSKIKAVNPENLPVVLMGDFNAEPGSAPIAELSGTLNDTRNISKQPAFGPTGTFNGFRFEAPVSRRIDYIFVSRTPAVAVRRHAVLSDSKDLRYPSDHLPVWAELEFF
;
A
#
# COMPACT_ATOMS: atom_id res chain seq x y z
N MET A 1 26.46 -65.81 -13.23
CA MET A 1 25.27 -65.06 -12.76
C MET A 1 25.72 -63.63 -12.45
N LYS A 2 25.33 -62.65 -13.29
CA LYS A 2 25.65 -61.22 -13.04
C LYS A 2 24.42 -60.64 -12.36
N TYR A 3 24.58 -60.20 -11.12
CA TYR A 3 23.53 -59.47 -10.39
C TYR A 3 23.53 -57.98 -10.83
N LEU A 4 22.47 -57.56 -11.50
CA LEU A 4 22.18 -56.13 -11.70
C LEU A 4 21.51 -55.61 -10.44
N LEU A 5 22.16 -54.65 -9.75
CA LEU A 5 21.55 -53.88 -8.70
C LEU A 5 20.70 -52.74 -9.32
N PRO A 6 19.43 -52.56 -8.94
CA PRO A 6 18.63 -51.41 -9.42
C PRO A 6 19.11 -50.14 -8.74
N ALA A 7 19.44 -49.14 -9.56
CA ALA A 7 19.71 -47.77 -9.06
C ALA A 7 18.38 -47.12 -8.67
N ILE A 8 18.18 -46.88 -7.36
CA ILE A 8 17.02 -46.10 -6.87
C ILE A 8 17.35 -44.63 -7.04
N PHE A 9 16.72 -43.99 -8.02
CA PHE A 9 16.73 -42.53 -8.15
C PHE A 9 15.71 -41.94 -7.18
N THR A 10 16.18 -41.37 -6.09
CA THR A 10 15.34 -40.61 -5.14
C THR A 10 15.17 -39.21 -5.73
N PHE A 11 13.99 -38.90 -6.25
CA PHE A 11 13.62 -37.52 -6.62
C PHE A 11 13.38 -36.71 -5.35
N PHE A 12 14.32 -35.86 -4.99
CA PHE A 12 14.07 -34.80 -4.00
C PHE A 12 13.19 -33.72 -4.65
N SER A 13 11.90 -33.72 -4.33
CA SER A 13 11.02 -32.60 -4.64
C SER A 13 11.45 -31.43 -3.75
N VAL A 14 12.21 -30.50 -4.30
CA VAL A 14 12.46 -29.21 -3.65
C VAL A 14 11.14 -28.43 -3.71
N THR A 15 10.38 -28.49 -2.62
CA THR A 15 9.26 -27.56 -2.43
C THR A 15 9.85 -26.18 -2.25
N THR A 16 9.87 -25.37 -3.30
CA THR A 16 10.20 -23.94 -3.19
C THR A 16 9.10 -23.30 -2.35
N GLN A 17 9.39 -23.11 -1.07
CA GLN A 17 8.52 -22.33 -0.21
C GLN A 17 8.43 -20.93 -0.80
N ALA A 18 7.21 -20.50 -1.15
CA ALA A 18 7.00 -19.19 -1.72
C ALA A 18 7.59 -18.12 -0.78
N GLN A 19 8.52 -17.32 -1.30
CA GLN A 19 9.10 -16.24 -0.51
C GLN A 19 8.01 -15.23 -0.17
N PRO A 20 7.90 -14.81 1.09
CA PRO A 20 6.93 -13.80 1.47
C PRO A 20 7.14 -12.50 0.68
N VAL A 21 6.08 -11.73 0.53
CA VAL A 21 6.08 -10.42 -0.12
C VAL A 21 5.82 -9.37 0.96
N THR A 22 6.66 -8.35 1.01
CA THR A 22 6.51 -7.25 1.96
C THR A 22 5.83 -6.06 1.30
N PHE A 23 4.84 -5.51 2.00
CA PHE A 23 4.06 -4.35 1.59
C PHE A 23 4.26 -3.20 2.56
N MET A 24 4.20 -1.98 2.03
CA MET A 24 4.19 -0.76 2.84
C MET A 24 3.19 0.24 2.24
N THR A 25 2.43 0.92 3.09
CA THR A 25 1.70 2.14 2.72
C THR A 25 2.25 3.30 3.52
N TYR A 26 2.44 4.43 2.85
CA TYR A 26 3.07 5.59 3.47
C TYR A 26 2.52 6.90 2.88
N ASN A 27 1.69 7.60 3.64
CA ASN A 27 1.40 8.99 3.33
C ASN A 27 2.68 9.80 3.58
N ILE A 28 3.27 10.32 2.52
CA ILE A 28 4.58 10.99 2.56
C ILE A 28 4.48 12.48 2.90
N ARG A 29 3.29 12.99 3.14
CA ARG A 29 2.96 14.42 3.30
C ARG A 29 3.39 15.25 2.10
N LEU A 30 2.46 15.95 1.48
CA LEU A 30 2.75 16.85 0.36
C LEU A 30 3.75 17.94 0.76
N ASP A 31 4.43 18.49 -0.23
CA ASP A 31 5.36 19.59 -0.01
C ASP A 31 4.62 20.93 0.10
N VAL A 32 4.52 21.43 1.31
CA VAL A 32 3.96 22.75 1.62
C VAL A 32 4.92 23.56 2.48
N ALA A 33 5.16 24.80 2.08
CA ALA A 33 6.10 25.68 2.77
C ALA A 33 5.70 25.97 4.24
N SER A 34 4.40 25.91 4.56
CA SER A 34 3.89 26.11 5.91
C SER A 34 4.32 25.03 6.91
N ASP A 35 4.82 23.88 6.46
CA ASP A 35 5.36 22.84 7.32
C ASP A 35 6.73 23.22 7.93
N GLY A 36 7.36 24.33 7.49
CA GLY A 36 8.55 24.92 8.09
C GLY A 36 9.70 23.93 8.25
N GLU A 37 10.04 23.58 9.49
CA GLU A 37 11.09 22.60 9.79
C GLU A 37 10.76 21.17 9.31
N ASN A 38 9.51 20.86 9.05
CA ASN A 38 9.05 19.59 8.53
C ASN A 38 8.79 19.64 7.01
N ALA A 39 9.16 20.74 6.30
CA ALA A 39 9.00 20.85 4.87
C ALA A 39 9.78 19.76 4.13
N TRP A 40 9.27 19.32 2.98
CA TRP A 40 9.79 18.20 2.21
C TRP A 40 11.31 18.18 2.02
N PRO A 41 12.00 19.28 1.64
CA PRO A 41 13.44 19.25 1.44
C PRO A 41 14.26 18.87 2.68
N ARG A 42 13.70 19.03 3.87
CA ARG A 42 14.38 18.75 5.15
C ARG A 42 14.21 17.29 5.60
N ARG A 43 13.22 16.56 5.07
CA ARG A 43 12.87 15.20 5.48
C ARG A 43 12.93 14.15 4.38
N SER A 44 12.99 14.58 3.12
CA SER A 44 12.94 13.68 1.95
C SER A 44 14.02 12.60 1.95
N ASP A 45 15.28 12.95 2.22
CA ASP A 45 16.38 11.98 2.26
C ASP A 45 16.23 10.97 3.40
N TYR A 46 15.73 11.42 4.57
CA TYR A 46 15.50 10.50 5.69
C TYR A 46 14.31 9.58 5.43
N LEU A 47 13.25 10.09 4.83
CA LEU A 47 12.12 9.28 4.37
C LEU A 47 12.58 8.20 3.37
N ALA A 48 13.37 8.59 2.38
CA ALA A 48 13.93 7.66 1.42
C ALA A 48 14.84 6.61 2.08
N ALA A 49 15.68 7.02 3.05
CA ALA A 49 16.54 6.12 3.81
C ALA A 49 15.73 5.12 4.63
N GLN A 50 14.63 5.54 5.28
CA GLN A 50 13.72 4.66 6.01
C GLN A 50 13.12 3.60 5.09
N VAL A 51 12.56 4.01 3.94
CA VAL A 51 11.98 3.06 2.97
C VAL A 51 13.05 2.11 2.41
N ARG A 52 14.27 2.60 2.13
CA ARG A 52 15.40 1.77 1.69
C ARG A 52 15.83 0.75 2.74
N PHE A 53 15.82 1.11 4.02
CA PHE A 53 16.19 0.21 5.12
C PHE A 53 15.20 -0.96 5.22
N TYR A 54 13.90 -0.69 5.18
CA TYR A 54 12.86 -1.73 5.24
C TYR A 54 12.69 -2.48 3.92
N ALA A 55 13.12 -1.88 2.80
CA ALA A 55 13.16 -2.44 1.46
C ALA A 55 11.88 -3.21 1.06
N PRO A 56 10.67 -2.62 1.21
CA PRO A 56 9.44 -3.30 0.90
C PRO A 56 9.42 -3.76 -0.56
N ASP A 57 8.86 -4.94 -0.80
CA ASP A 57 8.75 -5.47 -2.17
C ASP A 57 7.78 -4.67 -3.02
N VAL A 58 6.68 -4.21 -2.39
CA VAL A 58 5.66 -3.33 -2.98
C VAL A 58 5.29 -2.26 -1.97
N TRP A 59 5.24 -0.99 -2.39
CA TRP A 59 4.80 0.08 -1.50
C TRP A 59 4.02 1.17 -2.24
N GLY A 60 3.05 1.75 -1.54
CA GLY A 60 2.19 2.81 -2.03
C GLY A 60 2.41 4.09 -1.25
N ILE A 61 2.39 5.22 -1.97
CA ILE A 61 2.45 6.56 -1.36
C ILE A 61 1.10 7.25 -1.49
N GLN A 62 0.84 8.20 -0.59
CA GLN A 62 -0.22 9.17 -0.68
C GLN A 62 0.39 10.58 -0.59
N GLU A 63 -0.32 11.59 -1.09
CA GLU A 63 0.09 13.00 -1.14
C GLU A 63 1.31 13.31 -2.02
N GLY A 64 1.79 12.37 -2.82
CA GLY A 64 2.96 12.58 -3.68
C GLY A 64 2.70 13.60 -4.79
N LEU A 65 3.29 14.80 -4.67
CA LEU A 65 3.32 15.79 -5.76
C LEU A 65 4.30 15.35 -6.86
N PRO A 66 4.18 15.83 -8.10
CA PRO A 66 5.03 15.39 -9.22
C PRO A 66 6.53 15.43 -8.93
N HIS A 67 7.04 16.47 -8.28
CA HIS A 67 8.47 16.57 -7.94
C HIS A 67 8.88 15.61 -6.80
N GLN A 68 7.97 15.32 -5.85
CA GLN A 68 8.20 14.33 -4.80
C GLN A 68 8.25 12.91 -5.39
N VAL A 69 7.33 12.60 -6.32
CA VAL A 69 7.34 11.34 -7.07
C VAL A 69 8.62 11.18 -7.86
N ALA A 70 9.04 12.23 -8.61
CA ALA A 70 10.28 12.22 -9.38
C ALA A 70 11.51 11.97 -8.49
N PHE A 71 11.59 12.62 -7.32
CA PHE A 71 12.64 12.37 -6.32
C PHE A 71 12.66 10.92 -5.86
N LEU A 72 11.48 10.35 -5.56
CA LEU A 72 11.40 8.96 -5.13
C LEU A 72 11.75 7.99 -6.27
N GLN A 73 11.35 8.26 -7.51
CA GLN A 73 11.74 7.44 -8.67
C GLN A 73 13.26 7.45 -8.89
N GLU A 74 13.92 8.58 -8.68
CA GLU A 74 15.38 8.66 -8.72
C GLU A 74 16.04 7.84 -7.59
N LYS A 75 15.56 8.01 -6.34
CA LYS A 75 16.08 7.27 -5.18
C LYS A 75 15.81 5.76 -5.27
N PHE A 76 14.72 5.34 -5.93
CA PHE A 76 14.26 3.96 -6.06
C PHE A 76 14.29 3.49 -7.54
N TRP A 77 15.40 3.78 -8.23
CA TRP A 77 15.61 3.43 -9.64
C TRP A 77 15.47 1.94 -9.97
N ASP A 78 15.64 1.06 -8.98
CA ASP A 78 15.46 -0.39 -9.04
C ASP A 78 13.99 -0.84 -8.86
N TYR A 79 13.09 0.11 -8.61
CA TYR A 79 11.65 -0.14 -8.54
C TYR A 79 10.94 0.34 -9.82
N GLY A 80 9.98 -0.46 -10.29
CA GLY A 80 8.94 0.03 -11.17
C GLY A 80 7.99 0.94 -10.38
N SER A 81 7.41 1.94 -11.06
CA SER A 81 6.48 2.88 -10.42
C SER A 81 5.33 3.18 -11.35
N LEU A 82 4.10 3.07 -10.85
CA LEU A 82 2.88 3.37 -11.59
C LEU A 82 1.89 4.13 -10.72
N GLY A 83 1.26 5.13 -11.31
CA GLY A 83 0.28 6.01 -10.69
C GLY A 83 0.11 7.29 -11.47
N MET A 84 -0.82 8.13 -11.05
CA MET A 84 -1.09 9.43 -11.69
C MET A 84 -1.62 10.39 -10.64
N GLY A 85 -1.36 11.69 -10.83
CA GLY A 85 -1.92 12.75 -10.00
C GLY A 85 -3.44 12.90 -10.22
N ARG A 86 -4.11 13.35 -9.19
CA ARG A 86 -5.58 13.45 -9.12
C ARG A 86 -6.17 14.60 -9.96
N GLU A 87 -5.34 15.56 -10.35
CA GLU A 87 -5.77 16.74 -11.11
C GLU A 87 -5.66 16.51 -12.63
N PRO A 88 -6.26 17.37 -13.47
CA PRO A 88 -6.08 17.30 -14.92
C PRO A 88 -4.62 17.22 -15.33
N ASP A 89 -4.32 16.55 -16.43
CA ASP A 89 -2.96 16.31 -16.95
C ASP A 89 -2.04 15.51 -16.01
N GLY A 90 -2.62 14.74 -15.07
CA GLY A 90 -1.87 13.91 -14.13
C GLY A 90 -1.12 14.70 -13.04
N LYS A 91 -1.48 15.97 -12.85
CA LYS A 91 -0.92 16.84 -11.81
C LYS A 91 -1.57 16.60 -10.44
N GLY A 92 -1.06 17.35 -9.44
CA GLY A 92 -1.56 17.27 -8.06
C GLY A 92 -1.03 16.04 -7.33
N GLU A 93 -1.63 15.77 -6.19
CA GLU A 93 -1.27 14.62 -5.35
C GLU A 93 -1.62 13.30 -6.03
N SER A 94 -0.76 12.31 -5.86
CA SER A 94 -0.91 10.98 -6.45
C SER A 94 -0.88 9.87 -5.42
N THR A 95 -1.35 8.70 -5.85
CA THR A 95 -1.31 7.45 -5.11
C THR A 95 -0.44 6.43 -5.86
N HIS A 96 0.85 6.79 -6.10
CA HIS A 96 1.77 5.90 -6.81
C HIS A 96 2.01 4.60 -6.04
N VAL A 97 2.20 3.51 -6.79
CA VAL A 97 2.65 2.21 -6.29
C VAL A 97 4.01 1.91 -6.88
N PHE A 98 4.97 1.62 -6.01
CA PHE A 98 6.32 1.18 -6.34
C PHE A 98 6.43 -0.33 -6.09
N PHE A 99 7.18 -1.04 -6.93
CA PHE A 99 7.41 -2.47 -6.80
C PHE A 99 8.80 -2.84 -7.31
N LYS A 100 9.50 -3.77 -6.66
CA LYS A 100 10.82 -4.23 -7.10
C LYS A 100 10.76 -4.76 -8.52
N ALA A 101 11.38 -4.07 -9.48
CA ALA A 101 11.30 -4.39 -10.90
C ALA A 101 11.95 -5.72 -11.25
N GLU A 102 12.97 -6.17 -10.52
CA GLU A 102 13.58 -7.47 -10.70
C GLU A 102 12.64 -8.62 -10.35
N ARG A 103 11.78 -8.45 -9.31
CA ARG A 103 10.87 -9.47 -8.80
C ARG A 103 9.49 -9.45 -9.44
N PHE A 104 8.95 -8.27 -9.73
CA PHE A 104 7.57 -8.13 -10.19
C PHE A 104 7.44 -7.59 -11.60
N GLU A 105 6.38 -8.02 -12.27
CA GLU A 105 5.91 -7.51 -13.54
C GLU A 105 4.49 -6.95 -13.36
N ALA A 106 4.26 -5.71 -13.80
CA ALA A 106 2.92 -5.12 -13.83
C ALA A 106 2.22 -5.54 -15.13
N GLU A 107 1.29 -6.48 -15.05
CA GLU A 107 0.55 -6.99 -16.21
C GLU A 107 -0.64 -6.11 -16.60
N LYS A 108 -1.26 -5.43 -15.61
CA LYS A 108 -2.38 -4.50 -15.78
C LYS A 108 -2.26 -3.33 -14.82
N SER A 109 -2.68 -2.15 -15.26
CA SER A 109 -2.76 -0.98 -14.41
C SER A 109 -3.96 -0.11 -14.77
N GLN A 110 -4.52 0.55 -13.78
CA GLN A 110 -5.52 1.62 -13.97
C GLN A 110 -5.46 2.60 -12.82
N VAL A 111 -5.82 3.84 -13.10
CA VAL A 111 -6.12 4.85 -12.08
C VAL A 111 -7.56 5.28 -12.28
N PHE A 112 -8.32 5.40 -11.21
CA PHE A 112 -9.70 5.85 -11.26
C PHE A 112 -10.00 6.84 -10.13
N TRP A 113 -10.93 7.77 -10.41
CA TRP A 113 -11.35 8.78 -9.43
C TRP A 113 -12.38 8.21 -8.47
N LEU A 114 -12.26 8.59 -7.21
CA LEU A 114 -13.23 8.22 -6.16
C LEU A 114 -14.44 9.17 -6.25
N SER A 115 -15.30 8.88 -7.22
CA SER A 115 -16.46 9.71 -7.57
C SER A 115 -17.53 8.88 -8.29
N PRO A 116 -18.76 9.42 -8.53
CA PRO A 116 -19.74 8.80 -9.40
C PRO A 116 -19.28 8.62 -10.85
N PHE A 117 -18.23 9.31 -11.27
CA PHE A 117 -17.64 9.23 -12.61
C PHE A 117 -16.17 8.79 -12.55
N PRO A 118 -15.89 7.51 -12.17
CA PRO A 118 -14.56 7.07 -11.83
C PRO A 118 -13.56 7.06 -12.99
N ASP A 119 -14.04 7.03 -14.22
CA ASP A 119 -13.21 6.90 -15.41
C ASP A 119 -12.84 8.29 -16.02
N SER A 120 -13.16 9.37 -15.31
CA SER A 120 -12.84 10.75 -15.70
C SER A 120 -12.40 11.58 -14.51
N VAL A 121 -11.63 12.65 -14.77
CA VAL A 121 -11.22 13.61 -13.73
C VAL A 121 -12.47 14.23 -13.09
N SER A 122 -12.78 13.85 -11.89
CA SER A 122 -14.01 14.23 -11.20
C SER A 122 -13.84 14.27 -9.69
N MET A 123 -14.76 14.97 -9.04
CA MET A 123 -14.84 15.05 -7.57
C MET A 123 -16.10 14.34 -7.11
N GLY A 124 -16.00 13.54 -6.06
CA GLY A 124 -17.08 12.70 -5.60
C GLY A 124 -17.86 13.27 -4.43
N TRP A 125 -19.18 13.15 -4.49
CA TRP A 125 -20.11 13.36 -3.38
C TRP A 125 -19.85 14.68 -2.62
N ASP A 126 -19.57 14.61 -1.32
CA ASP A 126 -19.25 15.72 -0.42
C ASP A 126 -17.73 15.91 -0.20
N ALA A 127 -16.89 15.36 -1.10
CA ALA A 127 -15.45 15.47 -0.98
C ALA A 127 -14.96 16.92 -1.08
N ALA A 128 -13.96 17.28 -0.28
CA ALA A 128 -13.30 18.58 -0.34
C ALA A 128 -12.33 18.70 -1.52
N CYS A 129 -11.85 17.57 -2.05
CA CYS A 129 -10.92 17.54 -3.18
C CYS A 129 -11.07 16.24 -3.97
N ARG A 130 -10.52 16.20 -5.19
CA ARG A 130 -10.46 14.99 -5.99
C ARG A 130 -9.61 13.94 -5.28
N ARG A 131 -10.03 12.68 -5.38
CA ARG A 131 -9.29 11.53 -4.84
C ARG A 131 -9.21 10.45 -5.90
N VAL A 132 -8.12 9.71 -5.88
CA VAL A 132 -7.87 8.63 -6.84
C VAL A 132 -7.44 7.35 -6.14
N CYS A 133 -7.62 6.26 -6.86
CA CYS A 133 -7.08 4.95 -6.49
C CYS A 133 -6.27 4.41 -7.67
N THR A 134 -5.04 4.00 -7.39
CA THR A 134 -4.17 3.29 -8.34
C THR A 134 -4.31 1.79 -8.12
N ALA A 135 -4.61 1.04 -9.17
CA ALA A 135 -4.75 -0.41 -9.13
C ALA A 135 -3.78 -1.08 -10.11
N LEU A 136 -3.03 -2.08 -9.62
CA LEU A 136 -2.06 -2.85 -10.39
C LEU A 136 -2.34 -4.35 -10.23
N ARG A 137 -2.26 -5.11 -11.33
CA ARG A 137 -2.08 -6.56 -11.27
C ARG A 137 -0.60 -6.87 -11.40
N LEU A 138 0.00 -7.36 -10.32
CA LEU A 138 1.39 -7.77 -10.28
C LEU A 138 1.52 -9.28 -10.41
N LYS A 139 2.55 -9.72 -11.16
CA LYS A 139 3.01 -11.09 -11.23
C LYS A 139 4.38 -11.18 -10.56
N ASP A 140 4.52 -12.03 -9.56
CA ASP A 140 5.80 -12.39 -8.98
C ASP A 140 6.54 -13.33 -9.94
N LYS A 141 7.65 -12.88 -10.50
CA LYS A 141 8.45 -13.64 -11.48
C LYS A 141 9.08 -14.89 -10.86
N ASN A 142 9.33 -14.88 -9.55
CA ASN A 142 9.96 -16.00 -8.85
C ASN A 142 8.97 -17.16 -8.62
N SER A 143 7.73 -16.85 -8.25
CA SER A 143 6.71 -17.85 -7.95
C SER A 143 5.66 -18.04 -9.05
N GLY A 144 5.59 -17.12 -10.01
CA GLY A 144 4.55 -17.07 -11.05
C GLY A 144 3.18 -16.59 -10.52
N LYS A 145 3.04 -16.33 -9.23
CA LYS A 145 1.77 -15.94 -8.61
C LYS A 145 1.37 -14.53 -8.99
N ARG A 146 0.08 -14.30 -9.06
CA ARG A 146 -0.53 -13.01 -9.41
C ARG A 146 -1.39 -12.52 -8.27
N PHE A 147 -1.40 -11.21 -8.06
CA PHE A 147 -2.27 -10.53 -7.09
C PHE A 147 -2.55 -9.11 -7.54
N TRP A 148 -3.64 -8.54 -7.04
CA TRP A 148 -3.96 -7.15 -7.25
C TRP A 148 -3.50 -6.30 -6.07
N VAL A 149 -2.99 -5.10 -6.37
CA VAL A 149 -2.66 -4.06 -5.41
C VAL A 149 -3.49 -2.83 -5.73
N PHE A 150 -4.17 -2.30 -4.71
CA PHE A 150 -4.89 -1.03 -4.78
C PHE A 150 -4.26 -0.09 -3.75
N ASN A 151 -3.94 1.12 -4.18
CA ASN A 151 -3.42 2.18 -3.31
C ASN A 151 -4.30 3.42 -3.43
N THR A 152 -4.74 3.97 -2.30
CA THR A 152 -5.72 5.05 -2.29
C THR A 152 -5.45 6.08 -1.21
N HIS A 153 -6.09 7.27 -1.36
CA HIS A 153 -6.17 8.30 -0.34
C HIS A 153 -7.60 8.84 -0.30
N PHE A 154 -8.33 8.56 0.79
CA PHE A 154 -9.71 8.99 0.96
C PHE A 154 -9.81 10.48 1.31
N ASP A 155 -10.99 11.06 1.13
CA ASP A 155 -11.22 12.45 1.45
C ASP A 155 -11.15 12.70 2.96
N HIS A 156 -10.51 13.80 3.35
CA HIS A 156 -10.29 14.14 4.75
C HIS A 156 -11.49 14.84 5.42
N MET A 157 -12.45 15.37 4.63
CA MET A 157 -13.64 16.09 5.12
C MET A 157 -14.93 15.31 4.89
N GLY A 158 -15.17 14.86 3.65
CA GLY A 158 -16.44 14.28 3.23
C GLY A 158 -16.70 12.90 3.83
N GLU A 159 -17.66 12.79 4.75
CA GLU A 159 -18.02 11.49 5.34
C GLU A 159 -18.69 10.55 4.34
N MET A 160 -19.62 11.09 3.53
CA MET A 160 -20.27 10.33 2.47
C MET A 160 -19.25 9.92 1.40
N ALA A 161 -18.33 10.81 1.05
CA ALA A 161 -17.27 10.52 0.09
C ALA A 161 -16.41 9.34 0.54
N ARG A 162 -16.05 9.22 1.82
CA ARG A 162 -15.29 8.08 2.33
C ARG A 162 -16.06 6.77 2.25
N VAL A 163 -17.35 6.75 2.65
CA VAL A 163 -18.20 5.55 2.55
C VAL A 163 -18.36 5.12 1.10
N LYS A 164 -18.72 6.06 0.23
CA LYS A 164 -18.90 5.79 -1.20
C LYS A 164 -17.62 5.39 -1.92
N SER A 165 -16.46 5.90 -1.47
CA SER A 165 -15.15 5.48 -1.96
C SER A 165 -14.86 4.02 -1.60
N ALA A 166 -15.22 3.59 -0.39
CA ALA A 166 -15.08 2.20 0.02
C ALA A 166 -15.96 1.27 -0.85
N GLU A 167 -17.23 1.60 -1.01
CA GLU A 167 -18.16 0.87 -1.89
C GLU A 167 -17.65 0.78 -3.33
N LEU A 168 -17.18 1.90 -3.88
CA LEU A 168 -16.64 1.97 -5.24
C LEU A 168 -15.41 1.09 -5.42
N ILE A 169 -14.45 1.16 -4.49
CA ILE A 169 -13.24 0.32 -4.56
C ILE A 169 -13.60 -1.16 -4.51
N LEU A 170 -14.50 -1.59 -3.61
CA LEU A 170 -14.96 -2.98 -3.56
C LEU A 170 -15.64 -3.41 -4.87
N SER A 171 -16.44 -2.54 -5.48
CA SER A 171 -17.05 -2.78 -6.79
C SER A 171 -15.99 -2.90 -7.90
N LYS A 172 -15.00 -1.99 -7.93
CA LYS A 172 -13.89 -2.04 -8.91
C LYS A 172 -13.04 -3.30 -8.72
N ILE A 173 -12.72 -3.70 -7.48
CA ILE A 173 -12.03 -4.97 -7.18
C ILE A 173 -12.79 -6.15 -7.81
N LYS A 174 -14.08 -6.24 -7.58
CA LYS A 174 -14.92 -7.31 -8.15
C LYS A 174 -14.92 -7.29 -9.68
N ALA A 175 -14.99 -6.11 -10.29
CA ALA A 175 -15.06 -5.96 -11.75
C ALA A 175 -13.75 -6.35 -12.45
N VAL A 176 -12.57 -6.00 -11.89
CA VAL A 176 -11.27 -6.25 -12.53
C VAL A 176 -10.68 -7.61 -12.20
N ASN A 177 -11.22 -8.29 -11.19
CA ASN A 177 -10.69 -9.55 -10.65
C ASN A 177 -11.64 -10.75 -10.79
N PRO A 178 -12.09 -11.09 -12.02
CA PRO A 178 -12.95 -12.26 -12.24
C PRO A 178 -12.25 -13.59 -11.92
N GLU A 179 -10.92 -13.60 -11.90
CA GLU A 179 -10.09 -14.75 -11.56
C GLU A 179 -10.00 -15.00 -10.05
N ASN A 180 -10.58 -14.13 -9.21
CA ASN A 180 -10.51 -14.18 -7.74
C ASN A 180 -9.08 -14.26 -7.20
N LEU A 181 -8.13 -13.59 -7.84
CA LEU A 181 -6.76 -13.47 -7.36
C LEU A 181 -6.73 -12.77 -5.99
N PRO A 182 -5.70 -13.03 -5.17
CA PRO A 182 -5.50 -12.27 -3.95
C PRO A 182 -5.45 -10.77 -4.20
N VAL A 183 -6.02 -9.98 -3.29
CA VAL A 183 -6.06 -8.52 -3.35
C VAL A 183 -5.40 -7.95 -2.11
N VAL A 184 -4.58 -6.93 -2.30
CA VAL A 184 -4.05 -6.06 -1.26
C VAL A 184 -4.59 -4.65 -1.53
N LEU A 185 -5.35 -4.10 -0.58
CA LEU A 185 -5.81 -2.72 -0.61
C LEU A 185 -5.10 -1.95 0.51
N MET A 186 -4.40 -0.89 0.16
CA MET A 186 -3.64 -0.10 1.11
C MET A 186 -3.82 1.39 0.88
N GLY A 187 -3.51 2.21 1.87
CA GLY A 187 -3.59 3.66 1.75
C GLY A 187 -3.90 4.38 3.04
N ASP A 188 -4.10 5.68 2.90
CA ASP A 188 -4.69 6.57 3.89
C ASP A 188 -6.20 6.67 3.65
N PHE A 189 -6.97 6.13 4.58
CA PHE A 189 -8.43 6.11 4.47
C PHE A 189 -9.10 7.30 5.18
N ASN A 190 -8.33 8.16 5.85
CA ASN A 190 -8.85 9.28 6.64
C ASN A 190 -10.02 8.89 7.57
N ALA A 191 -10.00 7.66 8.07
CA ALA A 191 -11.08 7.04 8.82
C ALA A 191 -10.52 6.10 9.89
N GLU A 192 -11.02 6.22 11.11
CA GLU A 192 -10.58 5.40 12.25
C GLU A 192 -11.32 4.05 12.30
N PRO A 193 -10.78 3.05 13.01
CA PRO A 193 -11.45 1.77 13.23
C PRO A 193 -12.87 1.95 13.77
N GLY A 194 -13.81 1.16 13.24
CA GLY A 194 -15.22 1.24 13.62
C GLY A 194 -16.04 2.29 12.89
N SER A 195 -15.41 3.20 12.13
CA SER A 195 -16.14 4.13 11.26
C SER A 195 -16.80 3.42 10.08
N ALA A 196 -17.84 4.01 9.49
CA ALA A 196 -18.62 3.41 8.41
C ALA A 196 -17.77 2.97 7.20
N PRO A 197 -16.83 3.76 6.65
CA PRO A 197 -16.00 3.31 5.52
C PRO A 197 -15.11 2.12 5.89
N ILE A 198 -14.56 2.07 7.11
CA ILE A 198 -13.72 0.95 7.56
C ILE A 198 -14.56 -0.30 7.84
N ALA A 199 -15.80 -0.14 8.35
CA ALA A 199 -16.75 -1.24 8.51
C ALA A 199 -17.13 -1.85 7.16
N GLU A 200 -17.38 -1.02 6.13
CA GLU A 200 -17.69 -1.46 4.77
C GLU A 200 -16.55 -2.30 4.19
N LEU A 201 -15.31 -1.80 4.24
CA LEU A 201 -14.14 -2.54 3.78
C LEU A 201 -13.93 -3.84 4.57
N SER A 202 -14.07 -3.77 5.90
CA SER A 202 -13.92 -4.93 6.79
C SER A 202 -15.03 -5.98 6.62
N GLY A 203 -16.15 -5.64 6.01
CA GLY A 203 -17.17 -6.60 5.59
C GLY A 203 -16.68 -7.59 4.54
N THR A 204 -15.76 -7.17 3.66
CA THR A 204 -15.27 -7.95 2.52
C THR A 204 -13.80 -8.34 2.64
N LEU A 205 -12.96 -7.49 3.22
CA LEU A 205 -11.52 -7.66 3.35
C LEU A 205 -11.13 -7.88 4.83
N ASN A 206 -9.94 -8.39 5.05
CA ASN A 206 -9.35 -8.50 6.37
C ASN A 206 -8.30 -7.40 6.56
N ASP A 207 -8.37 -6.67 7.66
CA ASP A 207 -7.30 -5.80 8.12
C ASP A 207 -6.09 -6.64 8.57
N THR A 208 -4.92 -6.41 7.97
CA THR A 208 -3.70 -7.17 8.25
C THR A 208 -3.28 -7.10 9.72
N ARG A 209 -3.58 -5.99 10.42
CA ARG A 209 -3.33 -5.85 11.86
C ARG A 209 -4.06 -6.91 12.68
N ASN A 210 -5.31 -7.20 12.31
CA ASN A 210 -6.19 -8.05 13.09
C ASN A 210 -5.97 -9.55 12.86
N ILE A 211 -5.37 -9.92 11.70
CA ILE A 211 -5.18 -11.32 11.29
C ILE A 211 -3.72 -11.73 11.18
N SER A 212 -2.80 -10.87 11.58
CA SER A 212 -1.38 -11.18 11.60
C SER A 212 -1.08 -12.38 12.51
N LYS A 213 -0.30 -13.34 12.03
CA LYS A 213 0.12 -14.52 12.80
C LYS A 213 0.96 -14.16 14.02
N GLN A 214 1.74 -13.08 13.91
CA GLN A 214 2.48 -12.50 15.03
C GLN A 214 1.75 -11.28 15.57
N PRO A 215 1.86 -10.97 16.87
CA PRO A 215 1.32 -9.72 17.40
C PRO A 215 1.78 -8.52 16.59
N ALA A 216 0.87 -7.59 16.32
CA ALA A 216 1.21 -6.37 15.61
C ALA A 216 2.23 -5.54 16.39
N PHE A 217 3.26 -5.04 15.72
CA PHE A 217 4.33 -4.26 16.32
C PHE A 217 4.15 -2.75 16.07
N GLY A 218 4.64 -1.93 16.98
CA GLY A 218 4.64 -0.47 16.88
C GLY A 218 3.40 0.20 17.46
N PRO A 219 3.22 1.51 17.23
CA PRO A 219 2.10 2.30 17.76
C PRO A 219 0.73 1.78 17.30
N THR A 220 -0.30 2.13 18.04
CA THR A 220 -1.68 1.83 17.65
C THR A 220 -2.13 2.71 16.49
N GLY A 221 -1.78 3.99 16.54
CA GLY A 221 -2.10 4.98 15.52
C GLY A 221 -1.05 5.07 14.42
N THR A 222 -1.41 5.77 13.35
CA THR A 222 -0.55 6.00 12.19
C THR A 222 -0.34 7.49 11.90
N PHE A 223 -1.22 8.37 12.35
CA PHE A 223 -1.10 9.83 12.19
C PHE A 223 -0.46 10.48 13.41
N ASN A 224 0.73 11.06 13.25
CA ASN A 224 1.49 11.74 14.29
C ASN A 224 1.39 13.28 14.22
N GLY A 225 1.03 13.85 13.05
CA GLY A 225 0.91 15.29 12.84
C GLY A 225 2.22 16.06 13.14
N PHE A 226 3.38 15.43 12.90
CA PHE A 226 4.72 15.91 13.26
C PHE A 226 4.93 16.19 14.77
N ARG A 227 4.04 15.68 15.62
CA ARG A 227 4.15 15.87 17.09
C ARG A 227 4.92 14.71 17.72
N PHE A 228 6.23 14.82 17.79
CA PHE A 228 7.10 13.76 18.29
C PHE A 228 6.82 13.36 19.75
N GLU A 229 6.51 14.31 20.59
CA GLU A 229 6.29 14.10 22.05
C GLU A 229 4.86 13.61 22.38
N ALA A 230 3.98 13.49 21.38
CA ALA A 230 2.60 13.06 21.61
C ALA A 230 2.42 11.58 21.29
N PRO A 231 1.56 10.85 22.03
CA PRO A 231 1.18 9.49 21.66
C PRO A 231 0.54 9.44 20.26
N VAL A 232 0.97 8.48 19.44
CA VAL A 232 0.36 8.24 18.12
C VAL A 232 -0.78 7.24 18.30
N SER A 233 -2.01 7.74 18.44
CA SER A 233 -3.19 6.93 18.72
C SER A 233 -4.20 6.87 17.56
N ARG A 234 -4.24 7.92 16.72
CA ARG A 234 -5.15 8.03 15.60
C ARG A 234 -4.70 7.13 14.45
N ARG A 235 -5.47 6.09 14.15
CA ARG A 235 -5.17 5.11 13.09
C ARG A 235 -6.05 5.38 11.86
N ILE A 236 -5.44 5.81 10.77
CA ILE A 236 -6.14 6.14 9.52
C ILE A 236 -5.50 5.51 8.28
N ASP A 237 -4.33 4.91 8.42
CA ASP A 237 -3.64 4.18 7.37
C ASP A 237 -3.76 2.66 7.59
N TYR A 238 -4.02 1.92 6.53
CA TYR A 238 -4.29 0.48 6.62
C TYR A 238 -3.69 -0.29 5.44
N ILE A 239 -3.46 -1.59 5.68
CA ILE A 239 -3.30 -2.61 4.66
C ILE A 239 -4.38 -3.66 4.88
N PHE A 240 -5.28 -3.82 3.91
CA PHE A 240 -6.29 -4.87 3.87
C PHE A 240 -5.90 -5.95 2.88
N VAL A 241 -6.35 -7.18 3.12
CA VAL A 241 -6.19 -8.31 2.19
C VAL A 241 -7.52 -9.02 1.96
N SER A 242 -7.69 -9.60 0.80
CA SER A 242 -8.89 -10.39 0.49
C SER A 242 -9.06 -11.58 1.44
N ARG A 243 -10.32 -11.93 1.74
CA ARG A 243 -10.70 -13.10 2.53
C ARG A 243 -10.60 -14.37 1.66
N THR A 244 -9.40 -14.91 1.54
CA THR A 244 -9.14 -16.13 0.77
C THR A 244 -8.03 -16.94 1.44
N PRO A 245 -8.04 -18.28 1.35
CA PRO A 245 -6.94 -19.10 1.82
C PRO A 245 -5.65 -18.92 0.99
N ALA A 246 -5.73 -18.25 -0.16
CA ALA A 246 -4.58 -18.00 -1.03
C ALA A 246 -3.62 -16.91 -0.51
N VAL A 247 -3.95 -16.24 0.60
CA VAL A 247 -3.07 -15.24 1.24
C VAL A 247 -3.10 -15.37 2.75
N ALA A 248 -1.93 -15.29 3.40
CA ALA A 248 -1.81 -15.21 4.85
C ALA A 248 -0.96 -14.00 5.24
N VAL A 249 -1.29 -13.38 6.37
CA VAL A 249 -0.52 -12.28 6.96
C VAL A 249 0.43 -12.87 8.01
N ARG A 250 1.73 -12.78 7.77
CA ARG A 250 2.75 -13.27 8.71
C ARG A 250 3.01 -12.26 9.81
N ARG A 251 3.24 -11.00 9.42
CA ARG A 251 3.58 -9.89 10.34
C ARG A 251 2.90 -8.60 9.89
N HIS A 252 2.62 -7.75 10.86
CA HIS A 252 2.14 -6.39 10.66
C HIS A 252 2.87 -5.45 11.62
N ALA A 253 3.25 -4.26 11.14
CA ALA A 253 3.88 -3.23 11.96
C ALA A 253 3.45 -1.82 11.52
N VAL A 254 3.46 -0.91 12.48
CA VAL A 254 3.49 0.54 12.25
C VAL A 254 4.90 1.00 12.63
N LEU A 255 5.62 1.58 11.67
CA LEU A 255 7.04 1.90 11.83
C LEU A 255 7.18 3.33 12.38
N SER A 256 7.80 3.49 13.53
CA SER A 256 7.89 4.77 14.25
C SER A 256 9.32 5.32 14.30
N ASP A 257 10.12 5.04 13.27
CA ASP A 257 11.48 5.56 13.19
C ASP A 257 11.47 7.09 13.15
N SER A 258 12.43 7.66 13.84
CA SER A 258 12.62 9.10 13.93
C SER A 258 14.10 9.44 13.92
N LYS A 259 14.42 10.67 13.56
CA LYS A 259 15.77 11.22 13.61
C LYS A 259 15.73 12.60 14.22
N ASP A 260 16.59 12.84 15.20
CA ASP A 260 16.71 14.14 15.88
C ASP A 260 15.35 14.64 16.39
N LEU A 261 14.57 13.75 17.03
CA LEU A 261 13.22 14.00 17.56
C LEU A 261 12.21 14.44 16.48
N ARG A 262 12.36 14.00 15.25
CA ARG A 262 11.47 14.33 14.13
C ARG A 262 11.09 13.09 13.35
N TYR A 263 9.85 13.01 12.93
CA TYR A 263 9.36 12.01 12.00
C TYR A 263 9.61 12.43 10.55
N PRO A 264 9.86 11.48 9.63
CA PRO A 264 10.04 11.80 8.21
C PRO A 264 8.75 12.18 7.48
N SER A 265 7.57 11.90 8.09
CA SER A 265 6.25 12.34 7.63
C SER A 265 5.34 12.56 8.84
N ASP A 266 4.23 13.29 8.66
CA ASP A 266 3.16 13.40 9.68
C ASP A 266 2.31 12.12 9.81
N HIS A 267 2.58 11.12 8.98
CA HIS A 267 2.12 9.74 9.13
C HIS A 267 3.29 8.80 9.41
N LEU A 268 2.98 7.65 10.02
CA LEU A 268 3.89 6.53 10.18
C LEU A 268 3.57 5.47 9.12
N PRO A 269 4.57 4.89 8.45
CA PRO A 269 4.31 3.85 7.47
C PRO A 269 3.73 2.60 8.13
N VAL A 270 2.73 2.01 7.48
CA VAL A 270 2.20 0.68 7.83
C VAL A 270 2.89 -0.34 6.95
N TRP A 271 3.44 -1.39 7.57
CA TRP A 271 4.17 -2.45 6.92
C TRP A 271 3.53 -3.81 7.20
N ALA A 272 3.49 -4.68 6.20
CA ALA A 272 2.98 -6.04 6.36
C ALA A 272 3.81 -7.04 5.53
N GLU A 273 3.98 -8.25 6.07
CA GLU A 273 4.56 -9.39 5.36
C GLU A 273 3.47 -10.41 5.05
N LEU A 274 3.28 -10.67 3.77
CA LEU A 274 2.24 -11.54 3.25
C LEU A 274 2.86 -12.78 2.58
N GLU A 275 2.17 -13.89 2.69
CA GLU A 275 2.50 -15.14 2.01
C GLU A 275 1.36 -15.49 1.07
N PHE A 276 1.68 -15.70 -0.21
CA PHE A 276 0.72 -16.10 -1.23
C PHE A 276 0.86 -17.59 -1.53
N PHE A 277 -0.27 -18.33 -1.65
CA PHE A 277 -0.31 -19.79 -1.85
C PHE A 277 -0.80 -20.19 -3.24
#